data_ffbc42c272d4b5e02f373c034f018df0
#
_entry.id   ffbc42c272d4b5e02f373c034f018df0
#
_cell.length_a   1.000
_cell.length_b   1.000
_cell.length_c   1.000
_cell.angle_alpha   90.00
_cell.angle_beta   90.00
_cell.angle_gamma   90.00
#
_symmetry.space_group_name_H-M   'P 1'
#
loop_
_entity.id
_entity.type
_entity.pdbx_description
1 polymer ?
#
loop_
_entity_poly.entity_id
_entity_poly.type
_entity_poly.pdbx_seq_one_letter_code
_entity_poly.pdbx_strand_id
1 'polypeptide(L)'
;MDCTLVDSTCVVERAWGCWANRHDVSLEAVLWFSHGRPTIATMEHFLPGRDHAQELDEMDRYEETELEGIVAVRGAMQVVGALRKHPWAIVTSARRTLAEARVTAAGLPLPKVIVPADEIRNGKPDPEGFLRAAELLEVPPKECLVFEDTRPGIEAGMNAGMQVVAILTTVAANKLRHRPFIQDFRDVTIRPEGDHLKVDVIQVRLPDK
;
A
#
# COMPACT_ATOMS: atom_id res chain seq x y z
N MET A 1 1.30 -1.36 -1.03
CA MET A 1 1.78 -1.04 -2.38
C MET A 1 1.20 0.29 -2.83
N ASP A 2 -0.10 0.36 -3.02
CA ASP A 2 -0.81 1.61 -3.32
C ASP A 2 -0.56 2.63 -2.22
N CYS A 3 -0.42 3.87 -2.59
CA CYS A 3 -0.02 4.99 -1.72
C CYS A 3 1.28 4.78 -0.90
N THR A 4 1.93 3.62 -1.02
CA THR A 4 3.26 3.34 -0.46
C THR A 4 4.34 3.49 -1.54
N LEU A 5 4.41 2.60 -2.53
CA LEU A 5 5.34 2.64 -3.66
C LEU A 5 4.74 3.29 -4.91
N VAL A 6 3.45 3.11 -5.11
CA VAL A 6 2.69 3.54 -6.28
C VAL A 6 1.61 4.50 -5.85
N ASP A 7 1.53 5.66 -6.48
CA ASP A 7 0.38 6.56 -6.37
C ASP A 7 -0.64 6.20 -7.45
N SER A 8 -1.69 5.51 -7.04
CA SER A 8 -2.83 5.08 -7.86
C SER A 8 -4.10 5.90 -7.57
N THR A 9 -4.00 6.97 -6.78
CA THR A 9 -5.14 7.77 -6.30
C THR A 9 -6.05 8.21 -7.44
N CYS A 10 -5.47 8.67 -8.54
CA CYS A 10 -6.23 9.14 -9.71
C CYS A 10 -7.11 8.05 -10.35
N VAL A 11 -6.67 6.79 -10.34
CA VAL A 11 -7.46 5.66 -10.88
C VAL A 11 -8.59 5.31 -9.92
N VAL A 12 -8.29 5.22 -8.63
CA VAL A 12 -9.28 4.94 -7.58
C VAL A 12 -10.38 6.02 -7.56
N GLU A 13 -9.99 7.29 -7.67
CA GLU A 13 -10.96 8.40 -7.76
C GLU A 13 -11.84 8.32 -9.00
N ARG A 14 -11.28 7.95 -10.17
CA ARG A 14 -12.07 7.76 -11.39
C ARG A 14 -13.04 6.57 -11.27
N ALA A 15 -12.57 5.44 -10.72
CA ALA A 15 -13.40 4.26 -10.50
C ALA A 15 -14.60 4.58 -9.60
N TRP A 16 -14.35 5.19 -8.45
CA TRP A 16 -15.42 5.66 -7.56
C TRP A 16 -16.28 6.74 -8.18
N GLY A 17 -15.71 7.61 -9.02
CA GLY A 17 -16.48 8.61 -9.76
C GLY A 17 -17.51 7.99 -10.71
N CYS A 18 -17.11 6.95 -11.45
CA CYS A 18 -18.03 6.20 -12.32
C CYS A 18 -19.13 5.52 -11.50
N TRP A 19 -18.77 4.86 -10.38
CA TRP A 19 -19.73 4.20 -9.51
C TRP A 19 -20.69 5.18 -8.82
N ALA A 20 -20.17 6.25 -8.24
CA ALA A 20 -20.95 7.28 -7.54
C ALA A 20 -21.97 7.95 -8.47
N ASN A 21 -21.54 8.29 -9.71
CA ASN A 21 -22.42 8.87 -10.73
C ASN A 21 -23.54 7.92 -11.16
N ARG A 22 -23.26 6.61 -11.27
CA ARG A 22 -24.27 5.59 -11.62
C ARG A 22 -25.37 5.48 -10.57
N HIS A 23 -25.04 5.72 -9.31
CA HIS A 23 -25.94 5.53 -8.16
C HIS A 23 -26.47 6.82 -7.55
N ASP A 24 -26.15 7.96 -8.14
CA ASP A 24 -26.57 9.30 -7.65
C ASP A 24 -26.15 9.55 -6.19
N VAL A 25 -24.89 9.13 -5.86
CA VAL A 25 -24.29 9.37 -4.54
C VAL A 25 -23.14 10.37 -4.65
N SER A 26 -22.86 11.10 -3.56
CA SER A 26 -21.77 12.07 -3.54
C SER A 26 -20.40 11.38 -3.65
N LEU A 27 -19.63 11.69 -4.70
CA LEU A 27 -18.27 11.21 -4.86
C LEU A 27 -17.39 11.59 -3.66
N GLU A 28 -17.50 12.83 -3.17
CA GLU A 28 -16.73 13.29 -2.01
C GLU A 28 -17.01 12.42 -0.77
N ALA A 29 -18.27 12.10 -0.52
CA ALA A 29 -18.66 11.23 0.60
C ALA A 29 -18.14 9.80 0.42
N VAL A 30 -18.19 9.27 -0.82
CA VAL A 30 -17.67 7.94 -1.15
C VAL A 30 -16.16 7.89 -0.93
N LEU A 31 -15.39 8.83 -1.47
CA LEU A 31 -13.95 8.91 -1.31
C LEU A 31 -13.54 9.06 0.15
N TRP A 32 -14.24 9.91 0.91
CA TRP A 32 -13.97 10.06 2.35
C TRP A 32 -14.20 8.76 3.12
N PHE A 33 -15.28 8.02 2.78
CA PHE A 33 -15.61 6.77 3.46
C PHE A 33 -14.71 5.61 3.02
N SER A 34 -14.36 5.51 1.75
CA SER A 34 -13.60 4.38 1.17
C SER A 34 -12.17 4.27 1.68
N HIS A 35 -11.58 5.37 2.17
CA HIS A 35 -10.20 5.40 2.64
C HIS A 35 -9.89 4.30 3.66
N GLY A 36 -9.01 3.37 3.28
CA GLY A 36 -8.56 2.26 4.14
C GLY A 36 -9.61 1.19 4.43
N ARG A 37 -10.70 1.16 3.65
CA ARG A 37 -11.75 0.14 3.75
C ARG A 37 -11.81 -0.72 2.49
N PRO A 38 -12.27 -1.97 2.61
CA PRO A 38 -12.58 -2.80 1.45
C PRO A 38 -13.65 -2.14 0.57
N THR A 39 -13.54 -2.30 -0.74
CA THR A 39 -14.49 -1.75 -1.74
C THR A 39 -15.92 -2.19 -1.43
N ILE A 40 -16.12 -3.48 -1.13
CA ILE A 40 -17.43 -4.03 -0.78
C ILE A 40 -18.07 -3.33 0.45
N ALA A 41 -17.28 -2.99 1.46
CA ALA A 41 -17.78 -2.32 2.66
C ALA A 41 -18.25 -0.89 2.36
N THR A 42 -17.63 -0.23 1.38
CA THR A 42 -18.05 1.09 0.91
C THR A 42 -19.35 1.00 0.12
N MET A 43 -19.45 0.04 -0.80
CA MET A 43 -20.67 -0.19 -1.56
C MET A 43 -21.86 -0.50 -0.64
N GLU A 44 -21.67 -1.41 0.32
CA GLU A 44 -22.70 -1.77 1.29
C GLU A 44 -23.14 -0.58 2.18
N HIS A 45 -22.20 0.31 2.52
CA HIS A 45 -22.54 1.50 3.32
C HIS A 45 -23.49 2.46 2.59
N PHE A 46 -23.24 2.71 1.30
CA PHE A 46 -24.04 3.66 0.51
C PHE A 46 -25.31 3.03 -0.07
N LEU A 47 -25.30 1.72 -0.34
CA LEU A 47 -26.38 0.98 -0.97
C LEU A 47 -26.64 -0.34 -0.21
N PRO A 48 -27.07 -0.28 1.04
CA PRO A 48 -27.20 -1.46 1.89
C PRO A 48 -28.21 -2.48 1.35
N GLY A 49 -27.93 -3.76 1.57
CA GLY A 49 -28.85 -4.86 1.23
C GLY A 49 -28.94 -5.18 -0.26
N ARG A 50 -28.01 -4.69 -1.08
CA ARG A 50 -27.90 -5.06 -2.51
C ARG A 50 -26.85 -6.15 -2.68
N ASP A 51 -26.99 -6.91 -3.74
CA ASP A 51 -25.89 -7.76 -4.25
C ASP A 51 -24.91 -6.88 -5.04
N HIS A 52 -23.71 -6.74 -4.52
CA HIS A 52 -22.65 -5.92 -5.13
C HIS A 52 -21.62 -6.74 -5.92
N ALA A 53 -21.82 -8.06 -6.08
CA ALA A 53 -20.83 -8.93 -6.69
C ALA A 53 -20.43 -8.49 -8.10
N GLN A 54 -21.42 -8.13 -8.92
CA GLN A 54 -21.17 -7.66 -10.29
C GLN A 54 -20.44 -6.31 -10.30
N GLU A 55 -20.85 -5.36 -9.45
CA GLU A 55 -20.25 -4.02 -9.39
C GLU A 55 -18.81 -4.07 -8.85
N LEU A 56 -18.56 -4.95 -7.89
CA LEU A 56 -17.21 -5.20 -7.38
C LEU A 56 -16.30 -5.74 -8.48
N ASP A 57 -16.78 -6.71 -9.25
CA ASP A 57 -16.05 -7.28 -10.38
C ASP A 57 -15.82 -6.26 -11.54
N GLU A 58 -16.78 -5.37 -11.77
CA GLU A 58 -16.63 -4.26 -12.72
C GLU A 58 -15.58 -3.25 -12.22
N MET A 59 -15.56 -2.92 -10.93
CA MET A 59 -14.58 -2.02 -10.33
C MET A 59 -13.18 -2.62 -10.38
N ASP A 60 -13.02 -3.90 -10.00
CA ASP A 60 -11.75 -4.61 -10.08
C ASP A 60 -11.20 -4.61 -11.51
N ARG A 61 -12.04 -4.91 -12.51
CA ARG A 61 -11.64 -4.87 -13.93
C ARG A 61 -11.27 -3.47 -14.39
N TYR A 62 -12.02 -2.45 -13.98
CA TYR A 62 -11.69 -1.07 -14.30
C TYR A 62 -10.30 -0.70 -13.76
N GLU A 63 -10.03 -0.99 -12.50
CA GLU A 63 -8.74 -0.71 -11.86
C GLU A 63 -7.56 -1.49 -12.45
N GLU A 64 -7.80 -2.69 -13.01
CA GLU A 64 -6.79 -3.49 -13.70
C GLU A 64 -6.44 -2.96 -15.11
N THR A 65 -7.39 -2.31 -15.78
CA THR A 65 -7.21 -1.87 -17.17
C THR A 65 -6.90 -0.38 -17.30
N GLU A 66 -7.43 0.44 -16.40
CA GLU A 66 -7.25 1.89 -16.42
C GLU A 66 -6.03 2.28 -15.58
N LEU A 67 -4.88 2.37 -16.25
CA LEU A 67 -3.59 2.63 -15.61
C LEU A 67 -3.06 4.06 -15.84
N GLU A 68 -3.79 4.88 -16.60
CA GLU A 68 -3.37 6.25 -16.91
C GLU A 68 -3.28 7.12 -15.65
N GLY A 69 -2.14 7.80 -15.51
CA GLY A 69 -1.86 8.69 -14.38
C GLY A 69 -1.28 7.98 -13.15
N ILE A 70 -1.11 6.66 -13.17
CA ILE A 70 -0.38 5.95 -12.12
C ILE A 70 1.11 6.33 -12.20
N VAL A 71 1.67 6.75 -11.07
CA VAL A 71 3.07 7.14 -10.96
C VAL A 71 3.73 6.53 -9.72
N ALA A 72 5.05 6.47 -9.71
CA ALA A 72 5.79 6.08 -8.51
C ALA A 72 5.68 7.18 -7.44
N VAL A 73 5.50 6.79 -6.18
CA VAL A 73 5.64 7.72 -5.05
C VAL A 73 7.04 8.33 -5.09
N ARG A 74 7.15 9.60 -4.73
CA ARG A 74 8.41 10.36 -4.81
C ARG A 74 9.53 9.64 -4.06
N GLY A 75 10.65 9.42 -4.73
CA GLY A 75 11.81 8.71 -4.19
C GLY A 75 11.72 7.18 -4.24
N ALA A 76 10.58 6.57 -4.56
CA ALA A 76 10.41 5.11 -4.62
C ALA A 76 11.36 4.47 -5.65
N MET A 77 11.54 5.08 -6.82
CA MET A 77 12.44 4.58 -7.86
C MET A 77 13.89 4.47 -7.36
N GLN A 78 14.39 5.46 -6.61
CA GLN A 78 15.74 5.47 -6.05
C GLN A 78 15.90 4.36 -5.01
N VAL A 79 14.93 4.23 -4.09
CA VAL A 79 14.93 3.20 -3.04
C VAL A 79 14.89 1.80 -3.67
N VAL A 80 13.94 1.53 -4.56
CA VAL A 80 13.83 0.22 -5.23
C VAL A 80 15.06 -0.06 -6.10
N GLY A 81 15.62 0.98 -6.76
CA GLY A 81 16.87 0.88 -7.51
C GLY A 81 18.05 0.43 -6.65
N ALA A 82 18.14 0.91 -5.41
CA ALA A 82 19.17 0.50 -4.45
C ALA A 82 18.98 -0.96 -3.98
N LEU A 83 17.75 -1.47 -4.01
CA LEU A 83 17.40 -2.84 -3.59
C LEU A 83 17.60 -3.92 -4.66
N ARG A 84 18.04 -3.59 -5.89
CA ARG A 84 18.10 -4.56 -7.01
C ARG A 84 18.85 -5.86 -6.72
N LYS A 85 19.84 -5.84 -5.82
CA LYS A 85 20.67 -7.00 -5.44
C LYS A 85 20.37 -7.51 -4.04
N HIS A 86 19.35 -6.98 -3.40
CA HIS A 86 18.99 -7.30 -2.02
C HIS A 86 17.57 -7.88 -1.95
N PRO A 87 17.25 -8.67 -0.93
CA PRO A 87 15.92 -9.21 -0.75
C PRO A 87 14.92 -8.10 -0.43
N TRP A 88 13.86 -8.00 -1.21
CA TRP A 88 12.71 -7.13 -0.95
C TRP A 88 11.43 -7.71 -1.53
N ALA A 89 10.31 -7.33 -0.97
CA ALA A 89 9.00 -7.82 -1.35
C ALA A 89 7.94 -6.72 -1.38
N ILE A 90 6.87 -6.99 -2.11
CA ILE A 90 5.62 -6.24 -2.03
C ILE A 90 4.59 -7.08 -1.30
N VAL A 91 3.95 -6.52 -0.26
CA VAL A 91 2.78 -7.09 0.44
C VAL A 91 1.60 -6.15 0.24
N THR A 92 0.54 -6.62 -0.39
CA THR A 92 -0.58 -5.76 -0.81
C THR A 92 -1.94 -6.41 -0.56
N SER A 93 -2.97 -5.57 -0.39
CA SER A 93 -4.37 -5.99 -0.37
C SER A 93 -4.99 -6.06 -1.77
N ALA A 94 -4.23 -5.72 -2.82
CA ALA A 94 -4.62 -5.93 -4.21
C ALA A 94 -4.38 -7.38 -4.63
N ARG A 95 -5.12 -7.85 -5.63
CA ARG A 95 -4.85 -9.13 -6.32
C ARG A 95 -3.53 -9.03 -7.08
N ARG A 96 -2.92 -10.18 -7.41
CA ARG A 96 -1.64 -10.25 -8.10
C ARG A 96 -1.64 -9.48 -9.42
N THR A 97 -2.63 -9.69 -10.26
CA THR A 97 -2.76 -9.03 -11.57
C THR A 97 -2.75 -7.52 -11.46
N LEU A 98 -3.54 -6.97 -10.53
CA LEU A 98 -3.61 -5.54 -10.26
C LEU A 98 -2.29 -4.99 -9.69
N ALA A 99 -1.64 -5.72 -8.78
CA ALA A 99 -0.38 -5.31 -8.19
C ALA A 99 0.72 -5.19 -9.25
N GLU A 100 0.86 -6.20 -10.11
CA GLU A 100 1.85 -6.23 -11.18
C GLU A 100 1.60 -5.14 -12.23
N ALA A 101 0.32 -4.94 -12.61
CA ALA A 101 -0.07 -3.89 -13.55
C ALA A 101 0.29 -2.48 -13.03
N ARG A 102 -0.07 -2.17 -11.78
CA ARG A 102 0.20 -0.86 -11.16
C ARG A 102 1.69 -0.58 -10.97
N VAL A 103 2.45 -1.56 -10.48
CA VAL A 103 3.91 -1.43 -10.30
C VAL A 103 4.60 -1.18 -11.64
N THR A 104 4.18 -1.91 -12.69
CA THR A 104 4.69 -1.75 -14.04
C THR A 104 4.31 -0.38 -14.63
N ALA A 105 3.06 0.04 -14.49
CA ALA A 105 2.58 1.34 -14.95
C ALA A 105 3.32 2.51 -14.28
N ALA A 106 3.67 2.37 -13.00
CA ALA A 106 4.50 3.33 -12.28
C ALA A 106 5.99 3.34 -12.71
N GLY A 107 6.39 2.48 -13.64
CA GLY A 107 7.76 2.33 -14.10
C GLY A 107 8.71 1.67 -13.09
N LEU A 108 8.18 1.06 -12.03
CA LEU A 108 8.95 0.38 -11.00
C LEU A 108 9.28 -1.07 -11.42
N PRO A 109 10.46 -1.59 -11.07
CA PRO A 109 10.76 -3.01 -11.27
C PRO A 109 9.93 -3.87 -10.33
N LEU A 110 9.46 -5.01 -10.82
CA LEU A 110 8.81 -6.02 -10.00
C LEU A 110 9.84 -6.75 -9.13
N PRO A 111 9.56 -6.97 -7.82
CA PRO A 111 10.38 -7.84 -6.99
C PRO A 111 10.17 -9.31 -7.35
N LYS A 112 11.08 -10.17 -6.89
CA LYS A 112 10.89 -11.62 -7.01
C LYS A 112 9.76 -12.14 -6.11
N VAL A 113 9.48 -11.44 -5.02
CA VAL A 113 8.46 -11.81 -4.03
C VAL A 113 7.37 -10.74 -4.00
N ILE A 114 6.16 -11.14 -4.36
CA ILE A 114 4.93 -10.37 -4.18
C ILE A 114 3.98 -11.27 -3.40
N VAL A 115 3.42 -10.76 -2.31
CA VAL A 115 2.38 -11.42 -1.52
C VAL A 115 1.09 -10.61 -1.67
N PRO A 116 0.22 -10.99 -2.61
CA PRO A 116 -1.05 -10.32 -2.87
C PRO A 116 -2.18 -10.87 -2.00
N ALA A 117 -3.34 -10.23 -2.03
CA ALA A 117 -4.49 -10.61 -1.21
C ALA A 117 -5.05 -12.02 -1.54
N ASP A 118 -4.95 -12.44 -2.78
CA ASP A 118 -5.45 -13.73 -3.26
C ASP A 118 -4.55 -14.94 -2.90
N GLU A 119 -3.40 -14.70 -2.24
CA GLU A 119 -2.49 -15.74 -1.79
C GLU A 119 -2.40 -15.87 -0.25
N ILE A 120 -3.22 -15.11 0.48
CA ILE A 120 -3.31 -15.15 1.95
C ILE A 120 -4.76 -15.40 2.39
N ARG A 121 -4.93 -15.92 3.60
CA ARG A 121 -6.25 -16.17 4.19
C ARG A 121 -6.78 -14.95 4.93
N ASN A 122 -5.89 -14.29 5.66
CA ASN A 122 -6.23 -13.17 6.53
C ASN A 122 -5.51 -11.91 6.06
N GLY A 123 -6.28 -10.91 5.64
CA GLY A 123 -5.77 -9.60 5.23
C GLY A 123 -5.37 -8.74 6.43
N LYS A 124 -4.65 -7.62 6.16
CA LYS A 124 -4.28 -6.61 7.15
C LYS A 124 -5.50 -6.20 8.00
N PRO A 125 -5.41 -6.14 9.35
CA PRO A 125 -4.19 -6.06 10.17
C PRO A 125 -3.59 -7.39 10.62
N ASP A 126 -4.01 -8.53 10.06
CA ASP A 126 -3.36 -9.82 10.32
C ASP A 126 -1.92 -9.80 9.77
N PRO A 127 -0.92 -10.36 10.50
CA PRO A 127 0.47 -10.37 10.07
C PRO A 127 0.79 -11.36 8.95
N GLU A 128 -0.15 -12.22 8.53
CA GLU A 128 0.08 -13.35 7.61
C GLU A 128 0.86 -12.94 6.36
N GLY A 129 0.46 -11.87 5.69
CA GLY A 129 1.10 -11.43 4.45
C GLY A 129 2.58 -11.02 4.65
N PHE A 130 2.89 -10.32 5.75
CA PHE A 130 4.27 -9.93 6.05
C PHE A 130 5.13 -11.10 6.50
N LEU A 131 4.58 -12.01 7.31
CA LEU A 131 5.28 -13.24 7.71
C LEU A 131 5.56 -14.12 6.49
N ARG A 132 4.62 -14.25 5.59
CA ARG A 132 4.79 -14.99 4.32
C ARG A 132 5.88 -14.35 3.44
N ALA A 133 5.93 -13.03 3.36
CA ALA A 133 6.98 -12.33 2.63
C ALA A 133 8.36 -12.59 3.25
N ALA A 134 8.50 -12.52 4.58
CA ALA A 134 9.75 -12.81 5.29
C ALA A 134 10.22 -14.25 5.04
N GLU A 135 9.31 -15.22 5.08
CA GLU A 135 9.59 -16.62 4.76
C GLU A 135 10.13 -16.78 3.33
N LEU A 136 9.46 -16.17 2.33
CA LEU A 136 9.86 -16.24 0.91
C LEU A 136 11.18 -15.52 0.63
N LEU A 137 11.52 -14.50 1.43
CA LEU A 137 12.80 -13.81 1.36
C LEU A 137 13.92 -14.53 2.13
N GLU A 138 13.58 -15.54 2.92
CA GLU A 138 14.49 -16.24 3.83
C GLU A 138 15.17 -15.30 4.86
N VAL A 139 14.41 -14.28 5.32
CA VAL A 139 14.89 -13.26 6.28
C VAL A 139 14.03 -13.31 7.55
N PRO A 140 14.64 -13.36 8.75
CA PRO A 140 13.88 -13.31 10.00
C PRO A 140 13.02 -12.04 10.11
N PRO A 141 11.75 -12.13 10.57
CA PRO A 141 10.86 -10.95 10.67
C PRO A 141 11.48 -9.76 11.42
N LYS A 142 12.20 -10.00 12.50
CA LYS A 142 12.89 -8.95 13.29
C LYS A 142 13.97 -8.17 12.51
N GLU A 143 14.43 -8.71 11.39
CA GLU A 143 15.43 -8.10 10.48
C GLU A 143 14.78 -7.46 9.25
N CYS A 144 13.45 -7.55 9.15
CA CYS A 144 12.70 -6.90 8.10
C CYS A 144 12.27 -5.48 8.51
N LEU A 145 12.31 -4.57 7.54
CA LEU A 145 11.74 -3.23 7.64
C LEU A 145 10.54 -3.11 6.69
N VAL A 146 9.41 -2.65 7.23
CA VAL A 146 8.18 -2.41 6.47
C VAL A 146 7.99 -0.90 6.27
N PHE A 147 7.64 -0.50 5.06
CA PHE A 147 7.09 0.81 4.76
C PHE A 147 5.59 0.66 4.49
N GLU A 148 4.77 1.46 5.16
CA GLU A 148 3.31 1.36 5.09
C GLU A 148 2.63 2.72 5.30
N ASP A 149 1.51 2.92 4.61
CA ASP A 149 0.76 4.18 4.63
C ASP A 149 -0.60 4.07 5.34
N THR A 150 -1.07 2.85 5.62
CA THR A 150 -2.36 2.59 6.26
C THR A 150 -2.22 2.11 7.69
N ARG A 151 -3.20 2.45 8.54
CA ARG A 151 -3.23 1.95 9.92
C ARG A 151 -3.28 0.42 9.99
N PRO A 152 -4.15 -0.30 9.24
CA PRO A 152 -4.16 -1.77 9.27
C PRO A 152 -2.83 -2.38 8.82
N GLY A 153 -2.16 -1.80 7.82
CA GLY A 153 -0.87 -2.29 7.37
C GLY A 153 0.26 -2.06 8.37
N ILE A 154 0.27 -0.90 9.04
CA ILE A 154 1.20 -0.62 10.14
C ILE A 154 1.01 -1.62 11.28
N GLU A 155 -0.25 -1.90 11.67
CA GLU A 155 -0.57 -2.88 12.71
C GLU A 155 -0.14 -4.30 12.28
N ALA A 156 -0.37 -4.69 11.03
CA ALA A 156 0.07 -5.98 10.49
C ALA A 156 1.59 -6.17 10.55
N GLY A 157 2.37 -5.16 10.13
CA GLY A 157 3.84 -5.21 10.20
C GLY A 157 4.35 -5.34 11.63
N MET A 158 3.73 -4.64 12.58
CA MET A 158 4.06 -4.75 14.00
C MET A 158 3.68 -6.10 14.59
N ASN A 159 2.50 -6.62 14.25
CA ASN A 159 2.04 -7.93 14.69
C ASN A 159 2.95 -9.05 14.13
N ALA A 160 3.59 -8.82 12.98
CA ALA A 160 4.62 -9.69 12.43
C ALA A 160 5.98 -9.61 13.18
N GLY A 161 6.13 -8.70 14.13
CA GLY A 161 7.40 -8.48 14.84
C GLY A 161 8.45 -7.73 14.02
N MET A 162 8.04 -6.99 12.99
CA MET A 162 8.91 -6.24 12.09
C MET A 162 9.06 -4.78 12.54
N GLN A 163 10.12 -4.12 12.09
CA GLN A 163 10.23 -2.67 12.18
C GLN A 163 9.31 -2.03 11.14
N VAL A 164 8.65 -0.93 11.50
CA VAL A 164 7.70 -0.26 10.60
C VAL A 164 7.99 1.24 10.54
N VAL A 165 8.13 1.77 9.34
CA VAL A 165 8.17 3.21 9.04
C VAL A 165 6.88 3.57 8.30
N ALA A 166 6.11 4.51 8.85
CA ALA A 166 4.90 4.99 8.22
C ALA A 166 5.21 6.00 7.11
N ILE A 167 4.41 5.98 6.03
CA ILE A 167 4.45 6.99 4.96
C ILE A 167 3.18 7.82 5.06
N LEU A 168 3.33 9.15 5.05
CA LEU A 168 2.23 10.10 5.26
C LEU A 168 1.43 10.40 3.97
N THR A 169 1.24 9.40 3.14
CA THR A 169 0.40 9.51 1.93
C THR A 169 -1.08 9.31 2.24
N THR A 170 -1.39 8.43 3.20
CA THR A 170 -2.76 8.13 3.64
C THR A 170 -2.95 8.39 5.12
N VAL A 171 -2.06 7.87 5.99
CA VAL A 171 -2.17 8.05 7.44
C VAL A 171 -1.71 9.44 7.86
N ALA A 172 -2.49 10.10 8.73
CA ALA A 172 -2.10 11.39 9.28
C ALA A 172 -1.09 11.21 10.43
N ALA A 173 -0.06 12.07 10.47
CA ALA A 173 1.04 12.00 11.44
C ALA A 173 0.57 12.02 12.91
N ASN A 174 -0.51 12.75 13.23
CA ASN A 174 -1.09 12.80 14.59
C ASN A 174 -1.69 11.46 15.07
N LYS A 175 -1.86 10.48 14.18
CA LYS A 175 -2.31 9.13 14.49
C LYS A 175 -1.17 8.15 14.80
N LEU A 176 0.10 8.55 14.62
CA LEU A 176 1.25 7.64 14.65
C LEU A 176 1.92 7.48 16.04
N ARG A 177 1.51 8.21 17.07
CA ARG A 177 1.98 8.04 18.47
C ARG A 177 3.50 7.76 18.60
N HIS A 178 4.34 8.69 18.18
CA HIS A 178 5.82 8.57 18.27
C HIS A 178 6.48 7.50 17.39
N ARG A 179 5.79 6.95 16.41
CA ARG A 179 6.37 6.01 15.46
C ARG A 179 7.20 6.73 14.41
N PRO A 180 8.25 6.12 13.87
CA PRO A 180 8.99 6.68 12.76
C PRO A 180 8.08 6.83 11.54
N PHE A 181 8.17 7.98 10.89
CA PHE A 181 7.44 8.25 9.66
C PHE A 181 8.26 9.12 8.71
N ILE A 182 7.90 9.05 7.44
CA ILE A 182 8.45 9.86 6.36
C ILE A 182 7.30 10.51 5.59
N GLN A 183 7.59 11.61 4.91
CA GLN A 183 6.65 12.21 3.97
C GLN A 183 6.55 11.39 2.70
N ASP A 184 7.70 11.03 2.15
CA ASP A 184 7.88 10.15 1.00
C ASP A 184 9.30 9.54 1.01
N PHE A 185 9.65 8.75 0.01
CA PHE A 185 10.95 8.05 -0.04
C PHE A 185 12.17 8.96 -0.31
N ARG A 186 12.01 10.26 -0.55
CA ARG A 186 13.15 11.20 -0.59
C ARG A 186 13.82 11.34 0.76
N ASP A 187 13.12 11.00 1.83
CA ASP A 187 13.62 10.99 3.20
C ASP A 187 14.34 9.67 3.58
N VAL A 188 14.51 8.75 2.61
CA VAL A 188 15.11 7.44 2.83
C VAL A 188 16.41 7.30 2.05
N THR A 189 17.45 6.84 2.73
CA THR A 189 18.71 6.42 2.10
C THR A 189 19.01 4.98 2.46
N ILE A 190 19.30 4.14 1.46
CA ILE A 190 19.65 2.74 1.65
C ILE A 190 21.10 2.53 1.23
N ARG A 191 21.88 1.92 2.11
CA ARG A 191 23.30 1.61 1.86
C ARG A 191 23.62 0.20 2.32
N PRO A 192 24.41 -0.58 1.56
CA PRO A 192 24.95 -1.85 2.03
C PRO A 192 25.89 -1.65 3.23
N GLU A 193 25.77 -2.48 4.25
CA GLU A 193 26.64 -2.50 5.43
C GLU A 193 26.93 -3.97 5.79
N GLY A 194 27.99 -4.56 5.24
CA GLY A 194 28.25 -6.00 5.34
C GLY A 194 27.16 -6.81 4.65
N ASP A 195 26.61 -7.78 5.38
CA ASP A 195 25.49 -8.63 4.91
C ASP A 195 24.12 -8.00 5.11
N HIS A 196 24.03 -6.80 5.66
CA HIS A 196 22.80 -6.10 5.96
C HIS A 196 22.64 -4.82 5.12
N LEU A 197 21.41 -4.29 5.13
CA LEU A 197 21.12 -2.96 4.60
C LEU A 197 20.99 -1.98 5.76
N LYS A 198 21.75 -0.91 5.71
CA LYS A 198 21.51 0.25 6.56
C LYS A 198 20.48 1.14 5.88
N VAL A 199 19.37 1.39 6.59
CA VAL A 199 18.32 2.30 6.15
C VAL A 199 18.33 3.50 7.07
N ASP A 200 18.75 4.64 6.54
CA ASP A 200 18.69 5.92 7.24
C ASP A 200 17.39 6.62 6.83
N VAL A 201 16.63 7.04 7.82
CA VAL A 201 15.35 7.74 7.66
C VAL A 201 15.48 9.15 8.24
N ILE A 202 15.27 10.17 7.41
CA ILE A 202 15.19 11.56 7.86
C ILE A 202 13.77 11.78 8.35
N GLN A 203 13.59 11.75 9.68
CA GLN A 203 12.28 12.03 10.28
C GLN A 203 11.90 13.49 10.07
N VAL A 204 10.75 13.71 9.44
CA VAL A 204 10.15 15.05 9.40
C VAL A 204 9.65 15.39 10.81
N ARG A 205 10.26 16.40 11.46
CA ARG A 205 9.69 16.95 12.69
C ARG A 205 8.41 17.69 12.31
N LEU A 206 7.29 17.25 12.87
CA LEU A 206 6.08 18.06 12.79
C LEU A 206 6.33 19.36 13.56
N PRO A 207 5.87 20.52 13.04
CA PRO A 207 5.90 21.75 13.81
C PRO A 207 5.13 21.52 15.12
N ASP A 208 5.76 21.89 16.23
CA ASP A 208 5.11 21.90 17.54
C ASP A 208 3.85 22.79 17.42
N LYS A 209 2.71 22.22 17.83
CA LYS A 209 1.43 22.97 17.87
C LYS A 209 1.38 23.83 19.10
#